data_180978f577d7be53ea2abe1b57213ac0
#
_entry.id   180978f577d7be53ea2abe1b57213ac0
#
_cell.length_a   1.000
_cell.length_b   1.000
_cell.length_c   1.000
_cell.angle_alpha   90.00
_cell.angle_beta   90.00
_cell.angle_gamma   90.00
#
_symmetry.space_group_name_H-M   'P 1'
#
loop_
_entity.id
_entity.type
_entity.pdbx_description
1 polymer ?
#
loop_
_entity_poly.entity_id
_entity_poly.type
_entity_poly.pdbx_seq_one_letter_code
_entity_poly.pdbx_strand_id
1 'polypeptide(L)'
;MKKTIKLFIAMLLFVVPVILLIVLLGYAKQLENQGTEEPLETEESKMPETAESLPEEPEIVYDPPEYTFTTDEITVYIGGLTEEYTIAFVNDLHLVTDTEVGHVLEEELPEVMKRYNELSVTADGKHAEDLWPEVIKYLNYNDFDAVIFGGDLLDYCSPSNIEVLEQGFDQLKYDRDRVIYLRSDHDYIGTYGGSQYTDADGVAAQAQLWDGDSEEKVIDLGEFLIVGTNRSYQNLSDERLEYLNRELRDGRPVIVATHVPFYSEEDAESLEARSMEIRNRIYYWNKTDSVYSPDENTQKFIDEMYAPGSNVVQILAAHLHASWDGKATKKVGEHIFAPAYSGSIGIIHVTGQKVQETQMGDVSSNNAIKEKQNEEKDPGK
;
A
#
# COMPACT_ATOMS: atom_id res chain seq x y z
N MET A 1 15.50 -19.29 50.33
CA MET A 1 15.06 -19.34 48.92
C MET A 1 13.80 -20.18 48.65
N LYS A 2 13.71 -21.46 48.98
CA LYS A 2 12.50 -22.29 48.66
C LYS A 2 11.20 -21.84 49.38
N LYS A 3 11.25 -21.24 50.57
CA LYS A 3 10.06 -20.72 51.28
C LYS A 3 9.53 -19.42 50.69
N THR A 4 10.40 -18.54 50.20
CA THR A 4 10.04 -17.25 49.57
C THR A 4 9.36 -17.44 48.22
N ILE A 5 9.84 -18.42 47.42
CA ILE A 5 9.24 -18.77 46.14
C ILE A 5 7.83 -19.36 46.30
N LYS A 6 7.62 -20.21 47.32
CA LYS A 6 6.28 -20.78 47.59
C LYS A 6 5.28 -19.72 48.06
N LEU A 7 5.73 -18.71 48.81
CA LEU A 7 4.87 -17.60 49.23
C LEU A 7 4.51 -16.71 48.06
N PHE A 8 5.44 -16.47 47.12
CA PHE A 8 5.20 -15.66 45.90
C PHE A 8 4.22 -16.35 44.94
N ILE A 9 4.34 -17.68 44.75
CA ILE A 9 3.41 -18.47 43.93
C ILE A 9 2.02 -18.52 44.59
N ALA A 10 1.91 -18.68 45.89
CA ALA A 10 0.64 -18.66 46.61
C ALA A 10 -0.03 -17.26 46.52
N MET A 11 0.74 -16.18 46.59
CA MET A 11 0.25 -14.82 46.42
C MET A 11 -0.26 -14.55 45.00
N LEU A 12 0.42 -15.04 43.95
CA LEU A 12 0.00 -14.97 42.57
C LEU A 12 -1.28 -15.76 42.29
N LEU A 13 -1.42 -16.95 42.87
CA LEU A 13 -2.59 -17.82 42.71
C LEU A 13 -3.86 -17.28 43.42
N PHE A 14 -3.72 -16.40 44.41
CA PHE A 14 -4.85 -15.80 45.11
C PHE A 14 -5.14 -14.36 44.68
N VAL A 15 -4.14 -13.53 44.46
CA VAL A 15 -4.32 -12.10 44.13
C VAL A 15 -4.81 -11.90 42.69
N VAL A 16 -4.28 -12.65 41.73
CA VAL A 16 -4.68 -12.51 40.31
C VAL A 16 -6.15 -12.87 40.08
N PRO A 17 -6.69 -14.01 40.60
CA PRO A 17 -8.09 -14.31 40.46
C PRO A 17 -9.03 -13.30 41.12
N VAL A 18 -8.63 -12.76 42.31
CA VAL A 18 -9.42 -11.72 43.00
C VAL A 18 -9.50 -10.43 42.20
N ILE A 19 -8.38 -9.98 41.63
CA ILE A 19 -8.36 -8.80 40.75
C ILE A 19 -9.22 -9.04 39.50
N LEU A 20 -9.11 -10.21 38.89
CA LEU A 20 -9.91 -10.58 37.72
C LEU A 20 -11.42 -10.59 38.02
N LEU A 21 -11.79 -11.10 39.21
CA LEU A 21 -13.19 -11.12 39.65
C LEU A 21 -13.73 -9.70 39.90
N ILE A 22 -12.94 -8.81 40.45
CA ILE A 22 -13.33 -7.39 40.67
C ILE A 22 -13.54 -6.69 39.35
N VAL A 23 -12.66 -6.91 38.35
CA VAL A 23 -12.80 -6.34 37.01
C VAL A 23 -14.05 -6.89 36.33
N LEU A 24 -14.33 -8.19 36.38
CA LEU A 24 -15.51 -8.80 35.80
C LEU A 24 -16.81 -8.33 36.47
N LEU A 25 -16.84 -8.14 37.79
CA LEU A 25 -17.98 -7.59 38.51
C LEU A 25 -18.21 -6.10 38.15
N GLY A 26 -17.14 -5.34 37.95
CA GLY A 26 -17.20 -3.95 37.47
C GLY A 26 -17.81 -3.88 36.06
N TYR A 27 -17.41 -4.78 35.18
CA TYR A 27 -17.92 -4.85 33.79
C TYR A 27 -19.40 -5.29 33.76
N ALA A 28 -19.79 -6.28 34.58
CA ALA A 28 -21.17 -6.73 34.70
C ALA A 28 -22.11 -5.60 35.20
N LYS A 29 -21.64 -4.81 36.18
CA LYS A 29 -22.40 -3.65 36.69
C LYS A 29 -22.52 -2.50 35.70
N GLN A 30 -21.55 -2.37 34.77
CA GLN A 30 -21.62 -1.41 33.68
C GLN A 30 -22.62 -1.83 32.60
N LEU A 31 -22.74 -3.14 32.34
CA LEU A 31 -23.74 -3.72 31.45
C LEU A 31 -25.18 -3.65 32.03
N GLU A 32 -25.34 -3.86 33.33
CA GLU A 32 -26.65 -3.71 34.02
C GLU A 32 -27.18 -2.27 33.97
N ASN A 33 -26.28 -1.27 34.03
CA ASN A 33 -26.65 0.16 33.95
C ASN A 33 -27.00 0.62 32.52
N GLN A 34 -26.74 -0.17 31.47
CA GLN A 34 -27.13 0.12 30.09
C GLN A 34 -28.49 -0.52 29.71
N GLY A 35 -29.12 -1.29 30.61
CA GLY A 35 -30.30 -2.11 30.35
C GLY A 35 -31.61 -1.65 30.93
N THR A 36 -31.75 -0.44 31.51
CA THR A 36 -33.04 0.06 32.00
C THR A 36 -33.48 1.29 31.17
N GLU A 37 -34.03 1.00 30.00
CA GLU A 37 -34.97 1.94 29.36
C GLU A 37 -36.36 1.63 29.90
N GLU A 38 -36.98 2.60 30.61
CA GLU A 38 -38.39 2.57 30.99
C GLU A 38 -39.29 2.61 29.75
N PRO A 39 -40.46 1.98 29.75
CA PRO A 39 -41.40 2.06 28.63
C PRO A 39 -41.97 3.46 28.53
N LEU A 40 -41.67 4.17 27.47
CA LEU A 40 -42.33 5.44 27.13
C LEU A 40 -43.77 5.18 26.75
N GLU A 41 -44.68 5.78 27.52
CA GLU A 41 -46.10 5.91 27.16
C GLU A 41 -46.24 6.66 25.83
N THR A 42 -47.01 6.09 24.92
CA THR A 42 -47.37 6.66 23.63
C THR A 42 -48.32 7.84 23.82
N GLU A 43 -47.80 9.06 23.87
CA GLU A 43 -48.58 10.23 23.53
C GLU A 43 -48.54 10.48 22.02
N GLU A 44 -49.70 10.40 21.36
CA GLU A 44 -49.89 10.88 19.99
C GLU A 44 -49.58 12.40 19.90
N SER A 45 -48.34 12.73 19.61
CA SER A 45 -47.93 14.09 19.31
C SER A 45 -47.93 14.30 17.79
N LYS A 46 -48.83 15.21 17.34
CA LYS A 46 -48.86 15.73 15.98
C LYS A 46 -47.49 16.19 15.57
N MET A 47 -46.96 15.57 14.52
CA MET A 47 -45.74 16.03 13.83
C MET A 47 -45.94 17.49 13.35
N PRO A 48 -45.03 18.40 13.65
CA PRO A 48 -44.92 19.62 12.87
C PRO A 48 -44.22 19.29 11.53
N GLU A 49 -44.94 19.61 10.47
CA GLU A 49 -44.48 19.49 9.08
C GLU A 49 -43.57 20.68 8.78
N THR A 50 -42.32 20.62 9.21
CA THR A 50 -41.19 21.39 8.67
C THR A 50 -39.92 20.66 9.05
N ALA A 51 -39.47 19.75 8.17
CA ALA A 51 -38.10 19.33 8.19
C ALA A 51 -37.24 20.53 7.78
N GLU A 52 -36.72 21.27 8.75
CA GLU A 52 -35.58 22.15 8.51
C GLU A 52 -34.46 21.21 8.02
N SER A 53 -34.06 21.35 6.76
CA SER A 53 -32.86 20.74 6.25
C SER A 53 -31.71 21.18 7.14
N LEU A 54 -31.00 20.22 7.73
CA LEU A 54 -29.70 20.48 8.38
C LEU A 54 -28.86 21.28 7.39
N PRO A 55 -28.17 22.35 7.84
CA PRO A 55 -27.24 23.07 6.96
C PRO A 55 -26.24 22.04 6.39
N GLU A 56 -26.13 22.04 5.08
CA GLU A 56 -25.07 21.24 4.40
C GLU A 56 -23.72 21.66 5.00
N GLU A 57 -22.96 20.72 5.46
CA GLU A 57 -21.59 21.00 5.88
C GLU A 57 -20.84 21.63 4.71
N PRO A 58 -20.03 22.69 4.95
CA PRO A 58 -19.29 23.32 3.87
C PRO A 58 -18.41 22.29 3.18
N GLU A 59 -18.53 22.21 1.86
CA GLU A 59 -17.67 21.36 1.03
C GLU A 59 -16.19 21.76 1.24
N ILE A 60 -15.37 20.81 1.68
CA ILE A 60 -13.94 21.06 1.85
C ILE A 60 -13.31 21.11 0.46
N VAL A 61 -12.79 22.27 0.08
CA VAL A 61 -12.06 22.46 -1.17
C VAL A 61 -10.57 22.22 -0.92
N TYR A 62 -9.99 21.26 -1.61
CA TYR A 62 -8.57 20.95 -1.54
C TYR A 62 -7.79 21.75 -2.58
N ASP A 63 -6.63 22.27 -2.19
CA ASP A 63 -5.73 22.96 -3.11
C ASP A 63 -5.04 21.94 -4.04
N PRO A 64 -4.81 22.29 -5.32
CA PRO A 64 -4.06 21.45 -6.23
C PRO A 64 -2.60 21.32 -5.76
N PRO A 65 -1.89 20.22 -6.12
CA PRO A 65 -0.47 20.11 -5.87
C PRO A 65 0.30 21.18 -6.66
N GLU A 66 1.40 21.66 -6.11
CA GLU A 66 2.32 22.55 -6.82
C GLU A 66 3.28 21.75 -7.74
N TYR A 67 3.54 20.49 -7.38
CA TYR A 67 4.36 19.56 -8.17
C TYR A 67 3.54 18.92 -9.30
N THR A 68 4.12 18.84 -10.48
CA THR A 68 3.48 18.18 -11.63
C THR A 68 3.92 16.72 -11.69
N PHE A 69 3.06 15.83 -11.24
CA PHE A 69 3.29 14.39 -11.33
C PHE A 69 3.12 13.87 -12.76
N THR A 70 3.91 12.89 -13.12
CA THR A 70 3.60 12.00 -14.25
C THR A 70 2.67 10.90 -13.78
N THR A 71 1.83 10.36 -14.67
CA THR A 71 0.96 9.23 -14.35
C THR A 71 1.41 7.98 -15.09
N ASP A 72 1.42 6.85 -14.37
CA ASP A 72 1.60 5.49 -14.91
C ASP A 72 0.23 4.82 -14.88
N GLU A 73 -0.41 4.70 -16.04
CA GLU A 73 -1.85 4.41 -16.15
C GLU A 73 -2.10 3.04 -16.74
N ILE A 74 -3.01 2.29 -16.11
CA ILE A 74 -3.54 1.04 -16.65
C ILE A 74 -5.06 1.00 -16.62
N THR A 75 -5.62 0.15 -17.48
CA THR A 75 -7.05 -0.19 -17.44
C THR A 75 -7.23 -1.67 -17.12
N VAL A 76 -7.95 -1.97 -16.05
CA VAL A 76 -8.34 -3.32 -15.63
C VAL A 76 -9.77 -3.58 -16.05
N TYR A 77 -9.96 -4.61 -16.85
CA TYR A 77 -11.29 -5.03 -17.28
C TYR A 77 -11.87 -6.11 -16.35
N ILE A 78 -13.01 -5.81 -15.74
CA ILE A 78 -13.78 -6.75 -14.92
C ILE A 78 -15.18 -6.89 -15.51
N GLY A 79 -15.46 -8.01 -16.17
CA GLY A 79 -16.76 -8.20 -16.83
C GLY A 79 -17.92 -8.22 -15.83
N GLY A 80 -18.95 -7.41 -16.12
CA GLY A 80 -20.16 -7.35 -15.31
C GLY A 80 -20.20 -6.21 -14.30
N LEU A 81 -19.16 -5.38 -14.20
CA LEU A 81 -19.22 -4.16 -13.39
C LEU A 81 -20.30 -3.22 -13.92
N THR A 82 -21.01 -2.57 -13.00
CA THR A 82 -22.05 -1.57 -13.30
C THR A 82 -21.51 -0.15 -13.20
N GLU A 83 -20.41 0.06 -12.49
CA GLU A 83 -19.74 1.33 -12.28
C GLU A 83 -18.29 1.30 -12.76
N GLU A 84 -17.70 2.47 -12.95
CA GLU A 84 -16.28 2.64 -13.23
C GLU A 84 -15.59 3.13 -11.96
N TYR A 85 -14.38 2.65 -11.72
CA TYR A 85 -13.61 3.00 -10.53
C TYR A 85 -12.23 3.51 -10.91
N THR A 86 -11.73 4.45 -10.14
CA THR A 86 -10.36 4.97 -10.29
C THR A 86 -9.61 4.81 -8.98
N ILE A 87 -8.44 4.16 -9.04
CA ILE A 87 -7.61 3.83 -7.89
C ILE A 87 -6.25 4.48 -8.07
N ALA A 88 -5.73 5.12 -7.01
CA ALA A 88 -4.37 5.63 -7.00
C ALA A 88 -3.40 4.58 -6.40
N PHE A 89 -2.18 4.50 -6.95
CA PHE A 89 -1.10 3.65 -6.45
C PHE A 89 0.18 4.48 -6.27
N VAL A 90 0.68 4.56 -5.06
CA VAL A 90 1.89 5.31 -4.68
C VAL A 90 2.88 4.35 -4.04
N ASN A 91 4.08 4.23 -4.59
CA ASN A 91 5.07 3.23 -4.16
C ASN A 91 6.49 3.78 -4.23
N ASP A 92 7.42 3.15 -3.53
CA ASP A 92 8.86 3.44 -3.62
C ASP A 92 9.12 4.96 -3.54
N LEU A 93 8.63 5.62 -2.49
CA LEU A 93 8.92 7.04 -2.24
C LEU A 93 10.31 7.22 -1.65
N HIS A 94 10.80 6.24 -0.85
CA HIS A 94 12.09 6.26 -0.18
C HIS A 94 12.32 7.56 0.60
N LEU A 95 11.34 7.93 1.45
CA LEU A 95 11.40 9.12 2.27
C LEU A 95 12.58 9.07 3.23
N VAL A 96 13.43 10.07 3.16
CA VAL A 96 14.50 10.37 4.12
C VAL A 96 14.44 11.85 4.42
N THR A 97 14.45 12.22 5.70
CA THR A 97 14.56 13.61 6.11
C THR A 97 16.01 13.99 6.35
N ASP A 98 16.38 15.25 6.13
CA ASP A 98 17.73 15.75 6.38
C ASP A 98 18.08 15.81 7.89
N THR A 99 17.05 15.70 8.75
CA THR A 99 17.21 15.71 10.20
C THR A 99 17.65 14.35 10.76
N GLU A 100 17.63 13.29 9.97
CA GLU A 100 17.96 11.92 10.40
C GLU A 100 19.44 11.68 10.67
N VAL A 101 20.31 12.59 10.32
CA VAL A 101 21.77 12.52 10.59
C VAL A 101 22.06 12.17 12.07
N GLY A 102 21.23 12.64 13.01
CA GLY A 102 21.37 12.34 14.43
C GLY A 102 21.03 10.89 14.84
N HIS A 103 20.33 10.13 14.00
CA HIS A 103 19.89 8.75 14.24
C HIS A 103 20.70 7.72 13.46
N VAL A 104 21.55 8.17 12.53
CA VAL A 104 22.42 7.33 11.72
C VAL A 104 23.77 7.20 12.39
N LEU A 105 24.37 6.01 12.36
CA LEU A 105 25.73 5.81 12.81
C LEU A 105 26.70 6.59 11.90
N GLU A 106 27.75 7.19 12.46
CA GLU A 106 28.69 8.05 11.71
C GLU A 106 29.34 7.32 10.51
N GLU A 107 29.62 6.02 10.67
CA GLU A 107 30.17 5.18 9.60
C GLU A 107 29.20 4.91 8.45
N GLU A 108 27.89 4.94 8.69
CA GLU A 108 26.84 4.68 7.70
C GLU A 108 26.35 5.95 6.98
N LEU A 109 26.63 7.10 7.57
CA LEU A 109 26.19 8.39 7.03
C LEU A 109 26.54 8.60 5.55
N PRO A 110 27.72 8.23 5.04
CA PRO A 110 28.04 8.38 3.61
C PRO A 110 27.10 7.60 2.70
N GLU A 111 26.66 6.40 3.08
CA GLU A 111 25.71 5.60 2.29
C GLU A 111 24.29 6.18 2.37
N VAL A 112 23.86 6.61 3.55
CA VAL A 112 22.56 7.29 3.73
C VAL A 112 22.49 8.55 2.86
N MET A 113 23.52 9.40 2.89
CA MET A 113 23.57 10.62 2.08
C MET A 113 23.65 10.33 0.58
N LYS A 114 24.32 9.25 0.17
CA LYS A 114 24.32 8.82 -1.21
C LYS A 114 22.92 8.42 -1.66
N ARG A 115 22.21 7.61 -0.86
CA ARG A 115 20.83 7.18 -1.16
C ARG A 115 19.85 8.35 -1.18
N TYR A 116 19.98 9.29 -0.23
CA TYR A 116 19.21 10.53 -0.22
C TYR A 116 19.34 11.32 -1.53
N ASN A 117 20.56 11.38 -2.10
CA ASN A 117 20.81 12.09 -3.35
C ASN A 117 20.53 11.29 -4.64
N GLU A 118 20.36 9.97 -4.56
CA GLU A 118 20.19 9.11 -5.73
C GLU A 118 18.81 8.46 -5.82
N LEU A 119 18.18 8.10 -4.67
CA LEU A 119 16.92 7.34 -4.62
C LEU A 119 15.77 8.09 -3.95
N SER A 120 16.05 9.18 -3.23
CA SER A 120 15.04 9.97 -2.53
C SER A 120 14.83 11.34 -3.19
N VAL A 121 15.04 11.43 -4.51
CA VAL A 121 15.03 12.71 -5.23
C VAL A 121 14.51 12.53 -6.65
N THR A 122 13.67 13.45 -7.09
CA THR A 122 13.18 13.51 -8.48
C THR A 122 14.28 13.98 -9.44
N ALA A 123 14.09 13.78 -10.73
CA ALA A 123 15.04 14.22 -11.76
C ALA A 123 15.26 15.74 -11.79
N ASP A 124 14.29 16.53 -11.34
CA ASP A 124 14.37 17.99 -11.20
C ASP A 124 14.86 18.46 -9.81
N GLY A 125 15.24 17.52 -8.94
CA GLY A 125 15.92 17.78 -7.67
C GLY A 125 15.02 17.99 -6.47
N LYS A 126 13.71 17.63 -6.53
CA LYS A 126 12.82 17.64 -5.37
C LYS A 126 13.02 16.38 -4.54
N HIS A 127 13.40 16.52 -3.27
CA HIS A 127 13.57 15.38 -2.37
C HIS A 127 12.23 14.80 -1.91
N ALA A 128 12.25 13.52 -1.52
CA ALA A 128 11.05 12.78 -1.11
C ALA A 128 10.32 13.42 0.08
N GLU A 129 11.04 14.05 1.01
CA GLU A 129 10.45 14.80 2.12
C GLU A 129 9.62 16.02 1.68
N ASP A 130 10.04 16.70 0.60
CA ASP A 130 9.28 17.80 -0.03
C ASP A 130 8.24 17.30 -1.01
N LEU A 131 8.42 16.10 -1.55
CA LEU A 131 7.50 15.48 -2.50
C LEU A 131 6.29 14.87 -1.79
N TRP A 132 6.47 14.34 -0.57
CA TRP A 132 5.40 13.68 0.17
C TRP A 132 4.17 14.55 0.42
N PRO A 133 4.30 15.81 0.90
CA PRO A 133 3.14 16.71 1.01
C PRO A 133 2.43 16.96 -0.33
N GLU A 134 3.17 17.00 -1.43
CA GLU A 134 2.60 17.18 -2.77
C GLU A 134 1.86 15.93 -3.25
N VAL A 135 2.33 14.72 -2.90
CA VAL A 135 1.60 13.47 -3.11
C VAL A 135 0.25 13.51 -2.39
N ILE A 136 0.24 13.91 -1.11
CA ILE A 136 -0.99 14.03 -0.32
C ILE A 136 -1.95 15.07 -0.94
N LYS A 137 -1.45 16.23 -1.36
CA LYS A 137 -2.28 17.22 -2.07
C LYS A 137 -2.85 16.66 -3.37
N TYR A 138 -2.04 15.93 -4.16
CA TYR A 138 -2.49 15.28 -5.38
C TYR A 138 -3.63 14.30 -5.11
N LEU A 139 -3.47 13.43 -4.11
CA LEU A 139 -4.49 12.48 -3.70
C LEU A 139 -5.76 13.17 -3.23
N ASN A 140 -5.65 14.23 -2.42
CA ASN A 140 -6.81 14.98 -1.91
C ASN A 140 -7.50 15.82 -2.98
N TYR A 141 -6.76 16.34 -3.96
CA TYR A 141 -7.32 17.15 -5.05
C TYR A 141 -8.13 16.34 -6.04
N ASN A 142 -7.71 15.10 -6.30
CA ASN A 142 -8.38 14.18 -7.20
C ASN A 142 -9.36 13.27 -6.44
N ASP A 143 -10.35 12.75 -7.17
CA ASP A 143 -11.33 11.81 -6.62
C ASP A 143 -10.95 10.38 -7.00
N PHE A 144 -10.53 9.60 -6.00
CA PHE A 144 -10.25 8.20 -6.13
C PHE A 144 -11.21 7.36 -5.28
N ASP A 145 -11.61 6.21 -5.79
CA ASP A 145 -12.43 5.25 -5.04
C ASP A 145 -11.62 4.50 -3.99
N ALA A 146 -10.30 4.39 -4.22
CA ALA A 146 -9.35 3.79 -3.30
C ALA A 146 -7.93 4.34 -3.52
N VAL A 147 -7.11 4.29 -2.46
CA VAL A 147 -5.69 4.63 -2.49
C VAL A 147 -4.87 3.47 -1.98
N ILE A 148 -3.83 3.09 -2.71
CA ILE A 148 -2.90 2.04 -2.34
C ILE A 148 -1.50 2.64 -2.20
N PHE A 149 -0.94 2.57 -1.02
CA PHE A 149 0.49 2.81 -0.81
C PHE A 149 1.21 1.47 -0.92
N GLY A 150 1.99 1.33 -1.98
CA GLY A 150 2.56 0.05 -2.45
C GLY A 150 3.84 -0.40 -1.74
N GLY A 151 4.22 0.24 -0.63
CA GLY A 151 5.43 -0.08 0.13
C GLY A 151 6.65 0.75 -0.27
N ASP A 152 7.72 0.63 0.51
CA ASP A 152 8.94 1.43 0.42
C ASP A 152 8.64 2.95 0.42
N LEU A 153 7.66 3.37 1.26
CA LEU A 153 7.43 4.79 1.48
C LEU A 153 8.57 5.42 2.24
N LEU A 154 9.19 4.68 3.17
CA LEU A 154 10.41 5.08 3.85
C LEU A 154 11.63 4.44 3.15
N ASP A 155 12.78 5.09 3.19
CA ASP A 155 14.05 4.45 2.83
C ASP A 155 14.61 3.63 4.00
N TYR A 156 14.29 4.07 5.21
CA TYR A 156 14.48 3.35 6.47
C TYR A 156 13.56 3.94 7.54
N CYS A 157 13.22 3.13 8.53
CA CYS A 157 12.36 3.54 9.64
C CYS A 157 13.18 4.28 10.69
N SER A 158 12.75 5.49 11.03
CA SER A 158 13.33 6.33 12.08
C SER A 158 12.27 7.27 12.65
N PRO A 159 12.49 7.87 13.82
CA PRO A 159 11.51 8.78 14.42
C PRO A 159 11.09 9.93 13.50
N SER A 160 12.04 10.61 12.86
CA SER A 160 11.72 11.76 12.01
C SER A 160 11.06 11.35 10.70
N ASN A 161 11.49 10.24 10.09
CA ASN A 161 10.86 9.72 8.88
C ASN A 161 9.42 9.30 9.16
N ILE A 162 9.16 8.64 10.30
CA ILE A 162 7.81 8.27 10.75
C ILE A 162 6.96 9.52 10.99
N GLU A 163 7.51 10.55 11.66
CA GLU A 163 6.77 11.78 11.94
C GLU A 163 6.29 12.46 10.65
N VAL A 164 7.16 12.58 9.64
CA VAL A 164 6.81 13.18 8.35
C VAL A 164 5.80 12.32 7.60
N LEU A 165 5.95 10.99 7.63
CA LEU A 165 5.00 10.07 7.02
C LEU A 165 3.61 10.20 7.64
N GLU A 166 3.52 10.21 8.99
CA GLU A 166 2.29 10.33 9.75
C GLU A 166 1.58 11.66 9.49
N GLN A 167 2.32 12.77 9.44
CA GLN A 167 1.77 14.09 9.10
C GLN A 167 1.06 14.11 7.75
N GLY A 168 1.54 13.33 6.77
CA GLY A 168 0.86 13.18 5.50
C GLY A 168 -0.41 12.35 5.62
N PHE A 169 -0.35 11.20 6.28
CA PHE A 169 -1.53 10.35 6.49
C PHE A 169 -2.66 11.07 7.25
N ASP A 170 -2.32 11.92 8.21
CA ASP A 170 -3.29 12.73 8.96
C ASP A 170 -4.03 13.76 8.10
N GLN A 171 -3.48 14.10 6.92
CA GLN A 171 -4.07 15.05 5.98
C GLN A 171 -4.86 14.36 4.85
N LEU A 172 -4.86 13.02 4.76
CA LEU A 172 -5.62 12.30 3.74
C LEU A 172 -7.12 12.49 3.96
N LYS A 173 -7.84 12.81 2.87
CA LYS A 173 -9.31 12.94 2.88
C LYS A 173 -10.05 11.58 2.92
N TYR A 174 -9.35 10.50 2.65
CA TYR A 174 -9.95 9.18 2.48
C TYR A 174 -10.14 8.47 3.83
N ASP A 175 -11.28 7.81 3.99
CA ASP A 175 -11.51 6.93 5.12
C ASP A 175 -10.59 5.71 5.07
N ARG A 176 -10.29 5.14 6.24
CA ARG A 176 -9.33 4.02 6.38
C ARG A 176 -9.72 2.76 5.61
N ASP A 177 -11.00 2.54 5.39
CA ASP A 177 -11.52 1.42 4.59
C ASP A 177 -11.34 1.60 3.08
N ARG A 178 -10.88 2.79 2.65
CA ARG A 178 -10.54 3.13 1.26
C ARG A 178 -9.03 3.23 1.03
N VAL A 179 -8.21 2.93 2.03
CA VAL A 179 -6.76 3.06 1.93
C VAL A 179 -6.07 1.78 2.38
N ILE A 180 -5.17 1.27 1.55
CA ILE A 180 -4.21 0.22 1.91
C ILE A 180 -2.83 0.87 2.02
N TYR A 181 -2.14 0.62 3.14
CA TYR A 181 -0.71 0.85 3.26
C TYR A 181 0.01 -0.50 3.37
N LEU A 182 0.64 -0.93 2.29
CA LEU A 182 1.54 -2.07 2.27
C LEU A 182 2.89 -1.61 2.80
N ARG A 183 3.47 -2.40 3.67
CA ARG A 183 4.81 -2.17 4.21
C ARG A 183 5.77 -3.22 3.66
N SER A 184 6.92 -2.76 3.20
CA SER A 184 8.00 -3.65 2.80
C SER A 184 9.14 -3.61 3.84
N ASP A 185 10.28 -4.20 3.52
CA ASP A 185 11.43 -4.24 4.43
C ASP A 185 11.96 -2.85 4.78
N HIS A 186 12.03 -1.93 3.82
CA HIS A 186 12.46 -0.56 4.04
C HIS A 186 11.60 0.19 5.05
N ASP A 187 10.32 -0.08 5.10
CA ASP A 187 9.41 0.55 6.04
C ASP A 187 9.63 0.10 7.50
N TYR A 188 10.36 -1.01 7.73
CA TYR A 188 10.64 -1.57 9.05
C TYR A 188 12.09 -1.46 9.50
N ILE A 189 13.07 -1.54 8.58
CA ILE A 189 14.48 -1.56 8.94
C ILE A 189 14.96 -0.21 9.46
N GLY A 190 15.94 -0.22 10.37
CA GLY A 190 16.52 0.98 10.93
C GLY A 190 17.35 1.78 9.93
N THR A 191 18.28 1.17 9.22
CA THR A 191 19.00 1.72 8.06
C THR A 191 19.62 0.58 7.24
N TYR A 192 20.15 0.93 6.08
CA TYR A 192 21.08 0.09 5.34
C TYR A 192 22.44 0.06 6.04
N GLY A 193 22.62 -0.84 6.98
CA GLY A 193 23.90 -1.12 7.58
C GLY A 193 24.07 -0.69 9.03
N GLY A 194 23.19 0.08 9.60
CA GLY A 194 23.25 0.34 11.00
C GLY A 194 22.73 1.71 11.43
N SER A 195 21.66 1.67 12.14
CA SER A 195 21.05 2.81 12.79
C SER A 195 21.06 2.59 14.31
N GLN A 196 20.99 3.68 15.04
CA GLN A 196 20.64 3.61 16.47
C GLN A 196 19.18 3.17 16.68
N TYR A 197 18.37 3.18 15.62
CA TYR A 197 16.99 2.74 15.60
C TYR A 197 16.93 1.33 15.02
N THR A 198 16.59 0.34 15.82
CA THR A 198 16.61 -1.08 15.45
C THR A 198 15.37 -1.48 14.65
N ASP A 199 15.41 -2.62 13.97
CA ASP A 199 14.24 -3.18 13.27
C ASP A 199 13.06 -3.42 14.24
N ALA A 200 13.33 -3.75 15.50
CA ALA A 200 12.29 -3.89 16.53
C ALA A 200 11.62 -2.54 16.85
N ASP A 201 12.39 -1.44 16.85
CA ASP A 201 11.84 -0.10 17.01
C ASP A 201 11.00 0.27 15.79
N GLY A 202 11.44 -0.10 14.57
CA GLY A 202 10.70 0.10 13.32
C GLY A 202 9.35 -0.62 13.33
N VAL A 203 9.33 -1.89 13.72
CA VAL A 203 8.07 -2.65 13.87
C VAL A 203 7.15 -1.98 14.89
N ALA A 204 7.69 -1.52 16.02
CA ALA A 204 6.89 -0.85 17.04
C ALA A 204 6.34 0.51 16.58
N ALA A 205 7.10 1.26 15.79
CA ALA A 205 6.67 2.53 15.21
C ALA A 205 5.57 2.32 14.16
N GLN A 206 5.76 1.37 13.26
CA GLN A 206 4.77 1.04 12.23
C GLN A 206 3.43 0.58 12.83
N ALA A 207 3.45 -0.14 13.96
CA ALA A 207 2.25 -0.56 14.66
C ALA A 207 1.45 0.60 15.29
N GLN A 208 2.05 1.78 15.43
CA GLN A 208 1.43 2.98 15.99
C GLN A 208 0.88 3.94 14.93
N LEU A 209 1.21 3.74 13.66
CA LEU A 209 0.64 4.54 12.58
C LEU A 209 -0.88 4.37 12.51
N TRP A 210 -1.54 5.32 11.90
CA TRP A 210 -3.00 5.50 11.84
C TRP A 210 -3.82 4.25 11.47
N ASP A 211 -3.29 3.33 10.66
CA ASP A 211 -3.95 2.07 10.26
C ASP A 211 -3.53 0.87 11.12
N GLY A 212 -2.60 1.06 12.06
CA GLY A 212 -1.90 -0.01 12.73
C GLY A 212 -1.07 -0.83 11.75
N ASP A 213 -0.42 -1.90 12.22
CA ASP A 213 0.31 -2.83 11.34
C ASP A 213 -0.48 -4.13 11.16
N SER A 214 -1.73 -4.00 10.68
CA SER A 214 -2.57 -5.17 10.40
C SER A 214 -2.00 -5.99 9.24
N GLU A 215 -2.00 -7.31 9.40
CA GLU A 215 -1.68 -8.24 8.32
C GLU A 215 -2.82 -8.30 7.29
N GLU A 216 -4.04 -8.00 7.70
CA GLU A 216 -5.23 -8.01 6.83
C GLU A 216 -5.44 -6.64 6.20
N LYS A 217 -5.30 -6.57 4.88
CA LYS A 217 -5.42 -5.35 4.06
C LYS A 217 -6.42 -5.61 2.94
N VAL A 218 -7.68 -5.22 3.14
CA VAL A 218 -8.74 -5.38 2.14
C VAL A 218 -9.49 -4.07 1.97
N ILE A 219 -9.74 -3.69 0.72
CA ILE A 219 -10.74 -2.69 0.36
C ILE A 219 -11.88 -3.40 -0.34
N ASP A 220 -13.09 -3.26 0.17
CA ASP A 220 -14.31 -3.77 -0.42
C ASP A 220 -15.02 -2.67 -1.21
N LEU A 221 -14.97 -2.77 -2.54
CA LEU A 221 -15.65 -1.85 -3.46
C LEU A 221 -17.04 -2.38 -3.90
N GLY A 222 -17.57 -3.39 -3.21
CA GLY A 222 -18.88 -3.99 -3.47
C GLY A 222 -18.85 -4.99 -4.62
N GLU A 223 -18.45 -4.56 -5.81
CA GLU A 223 -18.40 -5.39 -7.02
C GLU A 223 -17.12 -6.22 -7.13
N PHE A 224 -16.04 -5.80 -6.50
CA PHE A 224 -14.75 -6.50 -6.43
C PHE A 224 -13.98 -6.12 -5.16
N LEU A 225 -12.93 -6.88 -4.88
CA LEU A 225 -12.02 -6.65 -3.75
C LEU A 225 -10.65 -6.20 -4.21
N ILE A 226 -10.00 -5.35 -3.42
CA ILE A 226 -8.55 -5.16 -3.47
C ILE A 226 -7.96 -5.82 -2.23
N VAL A 227 -7.04 -6.76 -2.43
CA VAL A 227 -6.41 -7.55 -1.34
C VAL A 227 -4.92 -7.25 -1.32
N GLY A 228 -4.45 -6.69 -0.23
CA GLY A 228 -3.04 -6.33 -0.05
C GLY A 228 -2.23 -7.43 0.63
N THR A 229 -0.99 -7.63 0.19
CA THR A 229 -0.01 -8.49 0.85
C THR A 229 1.01 -7.62 1.60
N ASN A 230 0.80 -7.43 2.90
CA ASN A 230 1.73 -6.70 3.75
C ASN A 230 3.04 -7.49 3.97
N ARG A 231 4.16 -6.80 4.25
CA ARG A 231 5.48 -7.42 4.44
C ARG A 231 5.89 -8.35 3.30
N SER A 232 5.65 -7.93 2.07
CA SER A 232 5.82 -8.75 0.87
C SER A 232 7.25 -9.24 0.63
N TYR A 233 8.24 -8.74 1.38
CA TYR A 233 9.61 -9.23 1.37
C TYR A 233 9.81 -10.48 2.24
N GLN A 234 8.91 -10.78 3.15
CA GLN A 234 8.95 -11.94 4.01
C GLN A 234 8.00 -13.02 3.50
N ASN A 235 8.39 -14.27 3.68
CA ASN A 235 7.53 -15.40 3.41
C ASN A 235 6.25 -15.35 4.26
N LEU A 236 5.17 -15.91 3.74
CA LEU A 236 3.85 -15.84 4.37
C LEU A 236 3.79 -16.76 5.60
N SER A 237 3.31 -16.24 6.73
CA SER A 237 2.91 -17.07 7.86
C SER A 237 1.67 -17.90 7.54
N ASP A 238 1.37 -18.92 8.36
CA ASP A 238 0.14 -19.72 8.21
C ASP A 238 -1.12 -18.85 8.33
N GLU A 239 -1.15 -17.91 9.29
CA GLU A 239 -2.28 -17.01 9.50
C GLU A 239 -2.49 -16.09 8.29
N ARG A 240 -1.39 -15.56 7.73
CA ARG A 240 -1.47 -14.71 6.55
C ARG A 240 -1.94 -15.48 5.33
N LEU A 241 -1.44 -16.69 5.11
CA LEU A 241 -1.90 -17.55 4.02
C LEU A 241 -3.40 -17.89 4.16
N GLU A 242 -3.86 -18.19 5.38
CA GLU A 242 -5.28 -18.46 5.64
C GLU A 242 -6.15 -17.24 5.32
N TYR A 243 -5.73 -16.05 5.76
CA TYR A 243 -6.38 -14.79 5.43
C TYR A 243 -6.48 -14.57 3.92
N LEU A 244 -5.34 -14.58 3.21
CA LEU A 244 -5.30 -14.34 1.77
C LEU A 244 -6.18 -15.35 1.01
N ASN A 245 -6.11 -16.63 1.34
CA ASN A 245 -6.95 -17.66 0.72
C ASN A 245 -8.45 -17.46 1.00
N ARG A 246 -8.81 -16.92 2.18
CA ARG A 246 -10.21 -16.58 2.49
C ARG A 246 -10.70 -15.49 1.52
N GLU A 247 -9.94 -14.41 1.34
CA GLU A 247 -10.32 -13.31 0.47
C GLU A 247 -10.36 -13.72 -1.01
N LEU A 248 -9.41 -14.54 -1.48
CA LEU A 248 -9.43 -15.07 -2.85
C LEU A 248 -10.64 -15.96 -3.13
N ARG A 249 -11.28 -16.53 -2.09
CA ARG A 249 -12.45 -17.42 -2.22
C ARG A 249 -13.79 -16.72 -1.98
N ASP A 250 -13.81 -15.41 -1.81
CA ASP A 250 -15.03 -14.62 -1.64
C ASP A 250 -16.03 -14.83 -2.82
N GLY A 251 -15.51 -15.06 -4.00
CA GLY A 251 -16.29 -15.32 -5.24
C GLY A 251 -16.40 -14.11 -6.14
N ARG A 252 -16.08 -12.91 -5.66
CA ARG A 252 -15.97 -11.69 -6.47
C ARG A 252 -14.60 -11.62 -7.15
N PRO A 253 -14.46 -10.83 -8.22
CA PRO A 253 -13.15 -10.51 -8.79
C PRO A 253 -12.23 -9.88 -7.74
N VAL A 254 -10.93 -10.21 -7.80
CA VAL A 254 -9.92 -9.72 -6.86
C VAL A 254 -8.79 -9.06 -7.62
N ILE A 255 -8.40 -7.86 -7.19
CA ILE A 255 -7.14 -7.21 -7.53
C ILE A 255 -6.19 -7.44 -6.35
N VAL A 256 -5.03 -8.04 -6.59
CA VAL A 256 -4.00 -8.23 -5.56
C VAL A 256 -3.01 -7.09 -5.63
N ALA A 257 -2.76 -6.42 -4.50
CA ALA A 257 -1.72 -5.41 -4.35
C ALA A 257 -0.55 -6.00 -3.54
N THR A 258 0.66 -5.85 -4.05
CA THR A 258 1.89 -6.35 -3.43
C THR A 258 3.02 -5.35 -3.61
N HIS A 259 4.05 -5.40 -2.75
CA HIS A 259 5.27 -4.63 -3.02
C HIS A 259 6.15 -5.37 -4.04
N VAL A 260 6.60 -6.58 -3.72
CA VAL A 260 7.47 -7.37 -4.59
C VAL A 260 6.64 -8.07 -5.66
N PRO A 261 6.96 -7.90 -6.96
CA PRO A 261 6.24 -8.56 -8.05
C PRO A 261 6.38 -10.08 -8.00
N PHE A 262 5.45 -10.79 -8.63
CA PHE A 262 5.52 -12.23 -8.80
C PHE A 262 6.12 -12.60 -10.17
N TYR A 263 6.56 -13.84 -10.32
CA TYR A 263 7.01 -14.34 -11.63
C TYR A 263 5.85 -14.46 -12.61
N SER A 264 6.11 -14.14 -13.86
CA SER A 264 5.15 -14.36 -14.95
C SER A 264 5.32 -15.74 -15.59
N GLU A 265 4.20 -16.41 -15.90
CA GLU A 265 4.19 -17.64 -16.71
C GLU A 265 4.02 -17.33 -18.21
N GLU A 266 3.40 -16.19 -18.55
CA GLU A 266 3.14 -15.80 -19.95
C GLU A 266 4.24 -14.87 -20.50
N ASP A 267 4.63 -13.84 -19.73
CA ASP A 267 5.55 -12.78 -20.16
C ASP A 267 6.91 -12.85 -19.43
N ALA A 268 7.34 -14.07 -19.05
CA ALA A 268 8.55 -14.31 -18.26
C ALA A 268 9.80 -13.64 -18.84
N GLU A 269 10.02 -13.77 -20.17
CA GLU A 269 11.19 -13.19 -20.83
C GLU A 269 11.18 -11.66 -20.78
N SER A 270 10.02 -11.03 -20.91
CA SER A 270 9.85 -9.58 -20.85
C SER A 270 10.11 -9.06 -19.44
N LEU A 271 9.56 -9.70 -18.40
CA LEU A 271 9.76 -9.34 -16.99
C LEU A 271 11.24 -9.52 -16.60
N GLU A 272 11.86 -10.65 -16.98
CA GLU A 272 13.29 -10.89 -16.74
C GLU A 272 14.15 -9.84 -17.41
N ALA A 273 13.91 -9.53 -18.69
CA ALA A 273 14.65 -8.51 -19.42
C ALA A 273 14.55 -7.15 -18.74
N ARG A 274 13.34 -6.75 -18.27
CA ARG A 274 13.13 -5.50 -17.56
C ARG A 274 13.86 -5.47 -16.22
N SER A 275 13.78 -6.55 -15.46
CA SER A 275 14.48 -6.69 -14.17
C SER A 275 16.01 -6.63 -14.35
N MET A 276 16.54 -7.31 -15.35
CA MET A 276 17.98 -7.27 -15.67
C MET A 276 18.43 -5.90 -16.14
N GLU A 277 17.63 -5.18 -16.92
CA GLU A 277 17.92 -3.81 -17.35
C GLU A 277 18.09 -2.84 -16.17
N ILE A 278 17.16 -2.91 -15.21
CA ILE A 278 17.10 -1.94 -14.11
C ILE A 278 17.98 -2.34 -12.93
N ARG A 279 17.99 -3.62 -12.55
CA ARG A 279 18.63 -4.13 -11.34
C ARG A 279 19.86 -4.99 -11.59
N ASN A 280 20.14 -5.34 -12.85
CA ASN A 280 21.19 -6.29 -13.24
C ASN A 280 21.07 -7.64 -12.53
N ARG A 281 19.88 -8.03 -12.14
CA ARG A 281 19.51 -9.32 -11.50
C ARG A 281 18.00 -9.50 -11.54
N ILE A 282 17.53 -10.74 -11.24
CA ILE A 282 16.12 -11.01 -10.99
C ILE A 282 15.70 -10.33 -9.67
N TYR A 283 14.67 -9.50 -9.74
CA TYR A 283 14.21 -8.64 -8.63
C TYR A 283 12.70 -8.75 -8.44
N TYR A 284 12.20 -9.99 -8.41
CA TYR A 284 10.81 -10.38 -8.22
C TYR A 284 10.73 -11.81 -7.68
N TRP A 285 9.62 -12.23 -7.07
CA TRP A 285 9.43 -13.59 -6.59
C TRP A 285 9.60 -14.60 -7.73
N ASN A 286 10.51 -15.56 -7.57
CA ASN A 286 10.80 -16.57 -8.58
C ASN A 286 11.37 -17.84 -7.93
N LYS A 287 11.38 -18.95 -8.70
CA LYS A 287 11.79 -20.27 -8.18
C LYS A 287 13.32 -20.50 -8.23
N THR A 288 14.09 -19.57 -8.75
CA THR A 288 15.53 -19.77 -9.03
C THR A 288 16.45 -18.85 -8.24
N ASP A 289 15.97 -17.69 -7.81
CA ASP A 289 16.73 -16.73 -7.03
C ASP A 289 16.66 -17.06 -5.54
N SER A 290 17.79 -16.98 -4.84
CA SER A 290 17.86 -17.32 -3.42
C SER A 290 17.24 -16.26 -2.50
N VAL A 291 17.13 -15.01 -2.94
CA VAL A 291 16.57 -13.91 -2.15
C VAL A 291 15.03 -13.88 -2.25
N TYR A 292 14.53 -14.06 -3.47
CA TYR A 292 13.08 -14.01 -3.75
C TYR A 292 12.49 -15.40 -4.02
N SER A 293 13.11 -16.45 -3.49
CA SER A 293 12.55 -17.80 -3.57
C SER A 293 11.41 -17.95 -2.57
N PRO A 294 10.18 -18.21 -3.03
CA PRO A 294 9.06 -18.41 -2.12
C PRO A 294 9.24 -19.70 -1.32
N ASP A 295 8.87 -19.65 -0.04
CA ASP A 295 8.68 -20.85 0.76
C ASP A 295 7.39 -21.60 0.38
N GLU A 296 7.07 -22.67 1.12
CA GLU A 296 5.89 -23.49 0.83
C GLU A 296 4.59 -22.68 0.89
N ASN A 297 4.44 -21.78 1.86
CA ASN A 297 3.22 -20.98 2.02
C ASN A 297 3.10 -19.90 0.94
N THR A 298 4.17 -19.18 0.67
CA THR A 298 4.21 -18.17 -0.39
C THR A 298 3.96 -18.81 -1.75
N GLN A 299 4.53 -20.00 -2.01
CA GLN A 299 4.28 -20.73 -3.25
C GLN A 299 2.81 -21.19 -3.34
N LYS A 300 2.19 -21.68 -2.25
CA LYS A 300 0.75 -22.02 -2.23
C LYS A 300 -0.13 -20.82 -2.57
N PHE A 301 0.22 -19.65 -2.07
CA PHE A 301 -0.52 -18.42 -2.39
C PHE A 301 -0.39 -18.08 -3.89
N ILE A 302 0.80 -18.13 -4.45
CA ILE A 302 1.03 -17.92 -5.89
C ILE A 302 0.24 -18.94 -6.70
N ASP A 303 0.29 -20.21 -6.33
CA ASP A 303 -0.43 -21.29 -7.03
C ASP A 303 -1.96 -21.09 -6.97
N GLU A 304 -2.50 -20.57 -5.85
CA GLU A 304 -3.93 -20.25 -5.71
C GLU A 304 -4.33 -19.05 -6.59
N MET A 305 -3.52 -17.99 -6.63
CA MET A 305 -3.75 -16.84 -7.52
C MET A 305 -3.75 -17.25 -9.00
N TYR A 306 -2.83 -18.15 -9.38
CA TYR A 306 -2.62 -18.57 -10.78
C TYR A 306 -3.52 -19.71 -11.21
N ALA A 307 -4.25 -20.33 -10.27
CA ALA A 307 -5.17 -21.42 -10.59
C ALA A 307 -6.22 -21.00 -11.65
N PRO A 308 -6.61 -21.88 -12.59
CA PRO A 308 -7.61 -21.55 -13.61
C PRO A 308 -8.96 -21.10 -13.05
N GLY A 309 -9.28 -21.52 -11.81
CA GLY A 309 -10.51 -21.17 -11.08
C GLY A 309 -10.36 -19.94 -10.17
N SER A 310 -9.20 -19.31 -10.11
CA SER A 310 -8.97 -18.12 -9.27
C SER A 310 -9.86 -16.95 -9.69
N ASN A 311 -10.26 -16.15 -8.71
CA ASN A 311 -10.97 -14.88 -8.92
C ASN A 311 -10.02 -13.69 -9.14
N VAL A 312 -8.70 -13.89 -9.03
CA VAL A 312 -7.71 -12.85 -9.31
C VAL A 312 -7.76 -12.46 -10.78
N VAL A 313 -7.84 -11.14 -11.02
CA VAL A 313 -7.89 -10.57 -12.38
C VAL A 313 -6.66 -9.73 -12.69
N GLN A 314 -6.06 -9.11 -11.65
CA GLN A 314 -4.91 -8.22 -11.79
C GLN A 314 -4.03 -8.29 -10.55
N ILE A 315 -2.72 -8.17 -10.75
CA ILE A 315 -1.71 -7.93 -9.72
C ILE A 315 -1.14 -6.53 -9.95
N LEU A 316 -1.08 -5.74 -8.88
CA LEU A 316 -0.45 -4.42 -8.83
C LEU A 316 0.80 -4.52 -7.97
N ALA A 317 1.96 -4.15 -8.51
CA ALA A 317 3.23 -4.32 -7.84
C ALA A 317 4.13 -3.07 -7.93
N ALA A 318 5.21 -3.10 -7.16
CA ALA A 318 6.18 -2.03 -6.96
C ALA A 318 7.64 -2.55 -7.08
N HIS A 319 8.57 -2.07 -6.25
CA HIS A 319 9.90 -2.65 -5.97
C HIS A 319 10.92 -2.59 -7.10
N LEU A 320 10.53 -2.77 -8.34
CA LEU A 320 11.46 -2.79 -9.48
C LEU A 320 12.05 -1.39 -9.78
N HIS A 321 11.39 -0.33 -9.32
CA HIS A 321 11.67 1.08 -9.61
C HIS A 321 11.57 1.41 -11.12
N ALA A 322 10.71 0.73 -11.81
CA ALA A 322 10.41 0.97 -13.22
C ALA A 322 9.05 0.39 -13.58
N SER A 323 8.34 1.05 -14.48
CA SER A 323 7.08 0.52 -15.01
C SER A 323 7.32 -0.73 -15.86
N TRP A 324 6.46 -1.71 -15.69
CA TRP A 324 6.32 -2.88 -16.55
C TRP A 324 4.86 -3.34 -16.58
N ASP A 325 4.37 -3.68 -17.75
CA ASP A 325 3.02 -4.21 -17.96
C ASP A 325 3.08 -5.55 -18.68
N GLY A 326 2.34 -6.53 -18.18
CA GLY A 326 2.30 -7.87 -18.74
C GLY A 326 1.24 -8.75 -18.10
N LYS A 327 1.39 -10.04 -18.30
CA LYS A 327 0.48 -11.07 -17.76
C LYS A 327 1.23 -12.05 -16.90
N ALA A 328 0.83 -12.16 -15.65
CA ALA A 328 1.30 -13.23 -14.77
C ALA A 328 0.88 -14.60 -15.31
N THR A 329 -0.38 -14.74 -15.78
CA THR A 329 -0.93 -15.90 -16.47
C THR A 329 -1.83 -15.45 -17.63
N LYS A 330 -2.35 -16.40 -18.43
CA LYS A 330 -3.32 -16.08 -19.51
C LYS A 330 -4.53 -15.27 -19.04
N LYS A 331 -4.86 -15.35 -17.75
CA LYS A 331 -6.06 -14.75 -17.17
C LYS A 331 -5.73 -13.55 -16.26
N VAL A 332 -4.62 -13.58 -15.58
CA VAL A 332 -4.22 -12.60 -14.58
C VAL A 332 -3.22 -11.63 -15.18
N GLY A 333 -3.57 -10.35 -15.22
CA GLY A 333 -2.63 -9.27 -15.54
C GLY A 333 -1.68 -9.00 -14.40
N GLU A 334 -0.51 -8.42 -14.70
CA GLU A 334 0.39 -7.87 -13.69
C GLU A 334 0.98 -6.56 -14.19
N HIS A 335 0.92 -5.54 -13.34
CA HIS A 335 1.54 -4.26 -13.61
C HIS A 335 2.45 -3.85 -12.46
N ILE A 336 3.67 -3.44 -12.79
CA ILE A 336 4.65 -2.88 -11.87
C ILE A 336 4.70 -1.38 -12.11
N PHE A 337 4.43 -0.58 -11.10
CA PHE A 337 4.38 0.88 -11.23
C PHE A 337 5.76 1.52 -11.10
N ALA A 338 5.92 2.62 -11.83
CA ALA A 338 7.09 3.50 -11.68
C ALA A 338 7.11 4.10 -10.25
N PRO A 339 8.33 4.34 -9.69
CA PRO A 339 8.47 4.75 -8.29
C PRO A 339 8.03 6.20 -8.07
N ALA A 340 7.43 6.48 -6.91
CA ALA A 340 6.97 7.82 -6.54
C ALA A 340 8.13 8.81 -6.38
N TYR A 341 9.32 8.37 -5.95
CA TYR A 341 10.48 9.27 -5.87
C TYR A 341 10.89 9.84 -7.25
N SER A 342 10.49 9.21 -8.35
CA SER A 342 10.70 9.77 -9.70
C SER A 342 9.67 10.82 -10.10
N GLY A 343 8.72 11.14 -9.23
CA GLY A 343 7.58 12.04 -9.51
C GLY A 343 6.46 11.35 -10.28
N SER A 344 6.29 10.01 -10.14
CA SER A 344 5.24 9.23 -10.78
C SER A 344 4.16 8.80 -9.78
N ILE A 345 2.91 8.75 -10.23
CA ILE A 345 1.77 8.17 -9.49
C ILE A 345 1.06 7.18 -10.41
N GLY A 346 0.82 5.97 -9.91
CA GLY A 346 0.05 4.95 -10.60
C GLY A 346 -1.44 5.29 -10.58
N ILE A 347 -2.12 5.12 -11.73
CA ILE A 347 -3.57 5.29 -11.86
C ILE A 347 -4.16 4.03 -12.48
N ILE A 348 -5.12 3.44 -11.79
CA ILE A 348 -5.80 2.24 -12.25
C ILE A 348 -7.26 2.58 -12.55
N HIS A 349 -7.65 2.46 -13.79
CA HIS A 349 -9.05 2.55 -14.22
C HIS A 349 -9.65 1.15 -14.27
N VAL A 350 -10.67 0.89 -13.46
CA VAL A 350 -11.37 -0.40 -13.44
C VAL A 350 -12.72 -0.23 -14.11
N THR A 351 -12.97 -1.01 -15.17
CA THR A 351 -14.18 -0.85 -15.99
C THR A 351 -14.81 -2.19 -16.39
N GLY A 352 -16.13 -2.19 -16.54
CA GLY A 352 -16.90 -3.31 -17.12
C GLY A 352 -16.92 -3.36 -18.65
N GLN A 353 -16.39 -2.34 -19.32
CA GLN A 353 -16.40 -2.21 -20.77
C GLN A 353 -15.05 -2.64 -21.35
N LYS A 354 -15.06 -3.62 -22.29
CA LYS A 354 -13.84 -3.95 -23.03
C LYS A 354 -13.43 -2.77 -23.89
N VAL A 355 -12.25 -2.21 -23.62
CA VAL A 355 -11.62 -1.27 -24.55
C VAL A 355 -11.35 -2.03 -25.85
N GLN A 356 -11.95 -1.56 -26.97
CA GLN A 356 -11.64 -2.15 -28.26
C GLN A 356 -10.19 -1.81 -28.61
N GLU A 357 -9.35 -2.83 -28.80
CA GLU A 357 -7.91 -2.73 -29.13
C GLU A 357 -7.58 -1.93 -30.45
N THR A 358 -8.51 -1.15 -30.97
CA THR A 358 -8.43 -0.58 -32.32
C THR A 358 -7.63 0.72 -32.40
N GLN A 359 -7.00 1.23 -31.34
CA GLN A 359 -6.28 2.52 -31.39
C GLN A 359 -4.87 2.57 -30.85
N MET A 360 -4.28 1.49 -30.37
CA MET A 360 -2.88 1.50 -29.92
C MET A 360 -1.83 1.23 -31.03
N GLY A 361 -2.25 1.07 -32.28
CA GLY A 361 -1.37 0.73 -33.42
C GLY A 361 -0.56 1.88 -34.03
N ASP A 362 -0.76 3.15 -33.64
CA ASP A 362 -0.28 4.26 -34.47
C ASP A 362 0.51 5.39 -33.77
N VAL A 363 0.82 5.26 -32.49
CA VAL A 363 1.60 6.32 -31.78
C VAL A 363 3.11 6.14 -31.94
N SER A 364 3.60 4.92 -32.16
CA SER A 364 5.03 4.67 -32.40
C SER A 364 5.54 5.07 -33.79
N SER A 365 4.63 5.11 -34.79
CA SER A 365 5.01 5.52 -36.16
C SER A 365 5.08 7.03 -36.35
N ASN A 366 4.36 7.82 -35.54
CA ASN A 366 4.38 9.29 -35.68
C ASN A 366 5.61 9.97 -35.10
N ASN A 367 6.30 9.36 -34.16
CA ASN A 367 7.55 9.90 -33.61
C ASN A 367 8.75 9.64 -34.54
N ALA A 368 8.77 8.50 -35.25
CA ALA A 368 9.81 8.18 -36.22
C ALA A 368 9.74 9.07 -37.50
N ILE A 369 8.54 9.57 -37.82
CA ILE A 369 8.36 10.47 -38.97
C ILE A 369 8.78 11.90 -38.66
N LYS A 370 8.63 12.36 -37.41
CA LYS A 370 9.10 13.70 -36.96
C LYS A 370 10.62 13.80 -36.86
N GLU A 371 11.30 12.75 -36.49
CA GLU A 371 12.79 12.74 -36.45
C GLU A 371 13.40 12.77 -37.88
N LYS A 372 12.82 12.02 -38.83
CA LYS A 372 13.31 12.04 -40.22
C LYS A 372 13.04 13.37 -40.98
N GLN A 373 12.05 14.14 -40.55
CA GLN A 373 11.77 15.46 -41.20
C GLN A 373 12.65 16.59 -40.66
N ASN A 374 13.34 16.40 -39.50
CA ASN A 374 14.28 17.37 -38.97
C ASN A 374 15.72 17.17 -39.47
N GLU A 375 16.08 15.98 -39.94
CA GLU A 375 17.40 15.71 -40.54
C GLU A 375 17.54 16.20 -42.01
N GLU A 376 16.44 16.45 -42.70
CA GLU A 376 16.46 16.91 -44.11
C GLU A 376 16.46 18.45 -44.30
N LYS A 377 16.57 19.24 -43.21
CA LYS A 377 16.50 20.70 -43.25
C LYS A 377 17.81 21.46 -42.89
N ASP A 378 18.96 20.85 -42.99
CA ASP A 378 20.20 21.58 -42.90
C ASP A 378 21.16 21.21 -44.05
N PRO A 379 21.04 21.88 -45.24
CA PRO A 379 22.11 21.86 -46.22
C PRO A 379 22.98 23.12 -46.10
N GLY A 380 24.06 23.02 -45.34
CA GLY A 380 25.23 23.86 -45.65
C GLY A 380 25.31 25.24 -44.98
N LYS A 381 26.12 25.30 -43.97
CA LYS A 381 27.19 26.31 -43.92
C LYS A 381 28.35 25.80 -43.08
#